data_6d996d87ba349ed287f48208ef6a3c3a
#
_entry.id   6d996d87ba349ed287f48208ef6a3c3a
#
_cell.length_a   1.000
_cell.length_b   1.000
_cell.length_c   1.000
_cell.angle_alpha   90.00
_cell.angle_beta   90.00
_cell.angle_gamma   90.00
#
_symmetry.space_group_name_H-M   'P 1'
#
loop_
_entity.id
_entity.type
_entity.pdbx_description
1 polymer ?
#
loop_
_entity_poly.entity_id
_entity_poly.type
_entity_poly.pdbx_seq_one_letter_code
_entity_poly.pdbx_strand_id
1 'polypeptide(L)'
;MKKYLVDTCGWIECLTAGKLQTQFRSYLKLENQLVVPTLVQTELFKWILREKTEALAFSIIGVTARSEVIELSTAIALLATDVSLKNKLAIADSIIYATC
;
A
#
# COMPACT_ATOMS: atom_id res chain seq x y z
N MET A 1 0.78 12.72 15.74
CA MET A 1 0.85 11.26 15.64
C MET A 1 1.52 10.89 14.34
N LYS A 2 2.53 10.02 14.40
CA LYS A 2 3.20 9.54 13.17
C LYS A 2 2.27 8.65 12.38
N LYS A 3 2.26 8.86 11.06
CA LYS A 3 1.56 7.98 10.13
C LYS A 3 2.58 7.26 9.28
N TYR A 4 2.26 6.01 8.92
CA TYR A 4 3.16 5.14 8.15
C TYR A 4 2.48 4.73 6.86
N LEU A 5 3.16 4.92 5.75
CA LEU A 5 2.74 4.39 4.46
C LEU A 5 3.64 3.21 4.13
N VAL A 6 3.02 2.05 3.89
CA VAL A 6 3.73 0.84 3.47
C VAL A 6 3.37 0.58 2.01
N ASP A 7 4.36 0.48 1.15
CA ASP A 7 4.11 0.21 -0.26
C ASP A 7 3.72 -1.25 -0.49
N THR A 8 3.33 -1.56 -1.73
CA THR A 8 2.90 -2.91 -2.09
C THR A 8 3.97 -3.96 -1.81
N CYS A 9 5.25 -3.64 -2.07
CA CYS A 9 6.35 -4.56 -1.82
C CYS A 9 6.48 -4.92 -0.35
N GLY A 10 6.28 -3.96 0.55
CA GLY A 10 6.31 -4.19 1.99
C GLY A 10 5.19 -5.11 2.44
N TRP A 11 3.98 -4.93 1.92
CA TRP A 11 2.86 -5.81 2.20
C TRP A 11 3.12 -7.24 1.72
N ILE A 12 3.65 -7.38 0.49
CA ILE A 12 3.96 -8.70 -0.08
C ILE A 12 5.05 -9.40 0.73
N GLU A 13 6.08 -8.68 1.14
CA GLU A 13 7.15 -9.24 1.97
C GLU A 13 6.59 -9.84 3.26
N CYS A 14 5.67 -9.16 3.89
CA CYS A 14 4.99 -9.66 5.09
C CYS A 14 4.23 -10.95 4.80
N LEU A 15 3.47 -10.97 3.70
CA LEU A 15 2.60 -12.09 3.36
C LEU A 15 3.36 -13.33 2.91
N THR A 16 4.60 -13.18 2.45
CA THR A 16 5.44 -14.30 2.04
C THR A 16 6.29 -14.85 3.19
N ALA A 17 6.00 -14.45 4.42
CA ALA A 17 6.73 -14.87 5.61
C ALA A 17 8.23 -14.56 5.52
N GLY A 18 8.58 -13.42 4.92
CA GLY A 18 9.95 -12.96 4.84
C GLY A 18 10.53 -12.65 6.22
N LYS A 19 11.81 -12.34 6.26
CA LYS A 19 12.54 -12.05 7.50
C LYS A 19 11.94 -10.86 8.26
N LEU A 20 11.19 -9.99 7.57
CA LEU A 20 10.60 -8.80 8.16
C LEU A 20 9.17 -9.02 8.67
N GLN A 21 8.66 -10.25 8.60
CA GLN A 21 7.27 -10.54 8.99
C GLN A 21 6.96 -10.09 10.43
N THR A 22 7.85 -10.37 11.36
CA THR A 22 7.62 -10.00 12.77
C THR A 22 7.57 -8.50 12.95
N GLN A 23 8.47 -7.76 12.30
CA GLN A 23 8.48 -6.30 12.34
C GLN A 23 7.22 -5.74 11.70
N PHE A 24 6.80 -6.31 10.59
CA PHE A 24 5.62 -5.86 9.86
C PHE A 24 4.36 -6.07 10.70
N ARG A 25 4.25 -7.18 11.42
CA ARG A 25 3.11 -7.44 12.30
C ARG A 25 2.98 -6.36 13.38
N SER A 26 4.08 -5.84 13.88
CA SER A 26 4.01 -4.75 14.86
C SER A 26 3.47 -3.48 14.23
N TYR A 27 3.74 -3.22 12.95
CA TYR A 27 3.13 -2.09 12.23
C TYR A 27 1.65 -2.31 11.97
N LEU A 28 1.23 -3.54 11.69
CA LEU A 28 -0.19 -3.85 11.48
C LEU A 28 -1.03 -3.60 12.72
N LYS A 29 -0.45 -3.72 13.92
CA LYS A 29 -1.13 -3.39 15.17
C LYS A 29 -1.36 -1.88 15.31
N LEU A 30 -0.70 -1.07 14.50
CA LEU A 30 -0.84 0.38 14.49
C LEU A 30 -1.81 0.83 13.40
N GLU A 31 -2.91 0.10 13.20
CA GLU A 31 -3.88 0.36 12.13
C GLU A 31 -4.28 1.82 12.02
N ASN A 32 -4.44 2.50 13.15
CA ASN A 32 -4.81 3.92 13.18
C ASN A 32 -3.72 4.84 12.62
N GLN A 33 -2.50 4.32 12.45
CA GLN A 33 -1.35 5.10 11.98
C GLN A 33 -0.93 4.71 10.57
N LEU A 34 -1.56 3.68 9.99
CA LEU A 34 -1.25 3.26 8.63
C LEU A 34 -2.04 4.09 7.63
N VAL A 35 -1.35 4.49 6.57
CA VAL A 35 -1.95 5.15 5.42
C VAL A 35 -1.84 4.19 4.25
N VAL A 36 -2.97 3.88 3.62
CA VAL A 36 -3.01 2.92 2.50
C VAL A 36 -3.64 3.59 1.28
N PRO A 37 -2.84 3.92 0.26
CA PRO A 37 -3.41 4.39 -1.01
C PRO A 37 -4.26 3.30 -1.66
N THR A 38 -5.36 3.69 -2.31
CA THR A 38 -6.20 2.72 -3.04
C THR A 38 -5.42 1.98 -4.12
N LEU A 39 -4.40 2.62 -4.69
CA LEU A 39 -3.53 1.95 -5.65
C LEU A 39 -2.79 0.75 -5.03
N VAL A 40 -2.32 0.90 -3.79
CA VAL A 40 -1.69 -0.20 -3.05
C VAL A 40 -2.69 -1.32 -2.83
N GLN A 41 -3.94 -0.99 -2.47
CA GLN A 41 -5.00 -1.99 -2.34
C GLN A 41 -5.20 -2.75 -3.65
N THR A 42 -5.23 -2.04 -4.78
CA THR A 42 -5.41 -2.64 -6.10
C THR A 42 -4.29 -3.61 -6.43
N GLU A 43 -3.05 -3.18 -6.29
CA GLU A 43 -1.89 -4.01 -6.59
C GLU A 43 -1.80 -5.21 -5.66
N LEU A 44 -2.03 -5.00 -4.38
CA LEU A 44 -1.96 -6.03 -3.36
C LEU A 44 -3.04 -7.08 -3.56
N PHE A 45 -4.29 -6.66 -3.80
CA PHE A 45 -5.41 -7.56 -4.04
C PHE A 45 -5.16 -8.42 -5.28
N LYS A 46 -4.69 -7.80 -6.35
CA LYS A 46 -4.36 -8.50 -7.59
C LYS A 46 -3.28 -9.57 -7.35
N TRP A 47 -2.23 -9.21 -6.62
CA TRP A 47 -1.14 -10.13 -6.34
C TRP A 47 -1.62 -11.34 -5.51
N ILE A 48 -2.41 -11.09 -4.47
CA ILE A 48 -2.90 -12.15 -3.58
C ILE A 48 -3.85 -13.09 -4.34
N LEU A 49 -4.73 -12.56 -5.18
CA LEU A 49 -5.62 -13.39 -5.99
C LEU A 49 -4.85 -14.28 -6.95
N ARG A 50 -3.76 -13.78 -7.51
CA ARG A 50 -2.94 -14.52 -8.46
C ARG A 50 -2.07 -15.57 -7.78
N GLU A 51 -1.45 -15.23 -6.65
CA GLU A 51 -0.42 -16.05 -6.01
C GLU A 51 -0.89 -16.84 -4.80
N LYS A 52 -2.02 -16.51 -4.24
CA LYS A 52 -2.54 -17.12 -3.02
C LYS A 52 -4.02 -17.49 -3.19
N THR A 53 -4.85 -17.16 -2.21
CA THR A 53 -6.27 -17.52 -2.24
C THR A 53 -7.17 -16.29 -2.18
N GLU A 54 -8.39 -16.45 -2.65
CA GLU A 54 -9.43 -15.42 -2.55
C GLU A 54 -9.73 -15.08 -1.08
N ALA A 55 -9.80 -16.11 -0.22
CA ALA A 55 -10.07 -15.89 1.20
C ALA A 55 -9.01 -15.01 1.85
N LEU A 56 -7.73 -15.24 1.53
CA LEU A 56 -6.64 -14.41 2.03
C LEU A 56 -6.75 -12.99 1.48
N ALA A 57 -7.11 -12.84 0.20
CA ALA A 57 -7.26 -11.53 -0.42
C ALA A 57 -8.31 -10.69 0.33
N PHE A 58 -9.48 -11.24 0.61
CA PHE A 58 -10.51 -10.53 1.34
C PHE A 58 -10.10 -10.20 2.78
N SER A 59 -9.40 -11.12 3.45
CA SER A 59 -8.89 -10.87 4.80
C SER A 59 -7.93 -9.69 4.83
N ILE A 60 -6.99 -9.63 3.89
CA ILE A 60 -5.98 -8.58 3.85
C ILE A 60 -6.60 -7.24 3.45
N ILE A 61 -7.54 -7.23 2.50
CA ILE A 61 -8.25 -6.00 2.16
C ILE A 61 -9.03 -5.48 3.36
N GLY A 62 -9.62 -6.37 4.15
CA GLY A 62 -10.27 -5.98 5.40
C GLY A 62 -9.32 -5.30 6.38
N VAL A 63 -8.07 -5.79 6.47
CA VAL A 63 -7.04 -5.15 7.30
C VAL A 63 -6.72 -3.75 6.77
N THR A 64 -6.52 -3.60 5.46
CA THR A 64 -6.24 -2.28 4.87
C THR A 64 -7.41 -1.32 5.09
N ALA A 65 -8.64 -1.80 5.00
CA ALA A 65 -9.83 -0.97 5.15
C ALA A 65 -9.98 -0.36 6.56
N ARG A 66 -9.34 -0.96 7.57
CA ARG A 66 -9.32 -0.42 8.94
C ARG A 66 -8.26 0.67 9.12
N SER A 67 -7.41 0.87 8.12
CA SER A 67 -6.39 1.91 8.12
C SER A 67 -6.97 3.18 7.48
N GLU A 68 -6.17 4.24 7.44
CA GLU A 68 -6.56 5.44 6.70
C GLU A 68 -6.36 5.20 5.22
N VAL A 69 -7.45 4.93 4.50
CA VAL A 69 -7.41 4.70 3.05
C VAL A 69 -7.52 6.04 2.34
N ILE A 70 -6.56 6.30 1.45
CA ILE A 70 -6.53 7.54 0.67
C ILE A 70 -6.77 7.21 -0.79
N GLU A 71 -7.87 7.74 -1.32
CA GLU A 71 -8.23 7.54 -2.72
C GLU A 71 -7.38 8.42 -3.63
N LEU A 72 -7.16 7.96 -4.86
CA LEU A 72 -6.50 8.75 -5.88
C LEU A 72 -7.40 9.93 -6.26
N SER A 73 -6.99 11.12 -5.86
CA SER A 73 -7.69 12.35 -6.19
C SER A 73 -7.04 13.03 -7.39
N THR A 74 -7.72 14.02 -7.95
CA THR A 74 -7.13 14.84 -9.02
C THR A 74 -5.85 15.51 -8.56
N ALA A 75 -5.84 16.04 -7.32
CA ALA A 75 -4.64 16.67 -6.77
C ALA A 75 -3.46 15.72 -6.71
N ILE A 76 -3.68 14.49 -6.21
CA ILE A 76 -2.64 13.47 -6.13
C ILE A 76 -2.19 13.06 -7.53
N ALA A 77 -3.13 12.88 -8.46
CA ALA A 77 -2.82 12.50 -9.83
C ALA A 77 -1.89 13.54 -10.50
N LEU A 78 -2.19 14.83 -10.33
CA LEU A 78 -1.37 15.90 -10.90
C LEU A 78 0.01 15.96 -10.25
N LEU A 79 0.06 15.83 -8.94
CA LEU A 79 1.33 15.80 -8.21
C LEU A 79 2.17 14.59 -8.63
N ALA A 80 1.55 13.43 -8.80
CA ALA A 80 2.24 12.22 -9.24
C ALA A 80 2.85 12.39 -10.63
N THR A 81 2.15 13.08 -11.53
CA THR A 81 2.67 13.37 -12.87
C THR A 81 3.95 14.20 -12.77
N ASP A 82 3.95 15.23 -11.94
CA ASP A 82 5.10 16.09 -11.72
C ASP A 82 6.28 15.29 -11.13
N VAL A 83 6.02 14.48 -10.12
CA VAL A 83 7.02 13.59 -9.50
C VAL A 83 7.61 12.62 -10.51
N SER A 84 6.76 12.02 -11.33
CA SER A 84 7.18 11.06 -12.36
C SER A 84 8.13 11.71 -13.35
N LEU A 85 7.79 12.90 -13.84
CA LEU A 85 8.59 13.60 -14.83
C LEU A 85 9.93 14.08 -14.26
N LYS A 86 9.94 14.62 -13.04
CA LYS A 86 11.15 15.16 -12.43
C LYS A 86 12.12 14.08 -11.97
N ASN A 87 11.62 12.92 -11.52
CA ASN A 87 12.43 11.89 -10.91
C ASN A 87 12.53 10.62 -11.77
N LYS A 88 11.93 10.61 -12.94
CA LYS A 88 11.91 9.46 -13.87
C LYS A 88 11.38 8.19 -13.21
N LEU A 89 10.37 8.33 -12.34
CA LEU A 89 9.72 7.22 -11.68
C LEU A 89 8.56 6.69 -12.52
N ALA A 90 8.26 5.39 -12.40
CA ALA A 90 7.05 4.83 -12.97
C ALA A 90 5.84 5.54 -12.38
N ILE A 91 4.75 5.65 -13.16
CA ILE A 91 3.58 6.41 -12.72
C ILE A 91 2.94 5.82 -11.46
N ALA A 92 2.90 4.50 -11.31
CA ALA A 92 2.36 3.85 -10.12
C ALA A 92 3.15 4.23 -8.87
N ASP A 93 4.48 4.20 -8.94
CA ASP A 93 5.34 4.58 -7.83
C ASP A 93 5.18 6.07 -7.50
N SER A 94 5.00 6.89 -8.52
CA SER A 94 4.78 8.33 -8.35
C SER A 94 3.45 8.63 -7.64
N ILE A 95 2.41 7.86 -7.93
CA ILE A 95 1.11 8.00 -7.26
C ILE A 95 1.26 7.66 -5.77
N ILE A 96 1.96 6.58 -5.45
CA ILE A 96 2.21 6.19 -4.05
C ILE A 96 3.01 7.27 -3.34
N TYR A 97 4.05 7.77 -3.98
CA TYR A 97 4.89 8.84 -3.44
C TYR A 97 4.09 10.12 -3.19
N ALA A 98 3.25 10.51 -4.14
CA ALA A 98 2.45 11.73 -4.04
C ALA A 98 1.40 11.64 -2.94
N THR A 99 0.98 10.41 -2.56
CA THR A 99 0.02 10.19 -1.48
C THR A 99 0.65 10.43 -0.10
N CYS A 100 1.96 10.30 -0.01
CA CYS A 100 2.66 10.65 1.22
C CYS A 100 2.55 12.17 1.44
#